data_215c1145e5fec8f3dd05c78332f4db22
#
_entry.id   215c1145e5fec8f3dd05c78332f4db22
#
_cell.length_a   1.000
_cell.length_b   1.000
_cell.length_c   1.000
_cell.angle_alpha   90.00
_cell.angle_beta   90.00
_cell.angle_gamma   90.00
#
_symmetry.space_group_name_H-M   'P 1'
#
loop_
_entity.id
_entity.type
_entity.pdbx_description
1 polymer ?
#
loop_
_entity_poly.entity_id
_entity_poly.type
_entity_poly.pdbx_seq_one_letter_code
_entity_poly.pdbx_strand_id
1 'polypeptide(L)'
;MKLQTLPIAFVAVVLLAYRLGAIPESSDVVVIKEQLIKLEKQSWEAWKNRDGKFFQDFLSDDHVEVGFGGFSNKAEIVSFVGSPVCTVKSYQLDQFELKMLDKNTALLTYREAQDTVCRNPVPSPCWVSSLYMKRGDRWLNVLYQQTEIHK
;
A
#
# COMPACT_ATOMS: atom_id res chain seq x y z
N MET A 1 75.32 24.48 24.78
CA MET A 1 74.48 23.54 23.94
C MET A 1 73.05 23.57 24.49
N LYS A 2 72.17 24.33 23.85
CA LYS A 2 70.78 24.46 24.29
C LYS A 2 69.94 23.48 23.49
N LEU A 3 69.30 22.51 24.17
CA LEU A 3 68.28 21.63 23.56
C LEU A 3 67.03 22.41 23.42
N GLN A 4 66.52 22.54 22.14
CA GLN A 4 65.21 23.04 21.85
C GLN A 4 64.21 21.86 21.84
N THR A 5 63.28 21.90 22.73
CA THR A 5 62.11 20.99 22.76
C THR A 5 61.03 21.48 21.78
N LEU A 6 60.74 20.68 20.75
CA LEU A 6 59.60 20.89 19.87
C LEU A 6 58.28 20.49 20.59
N PRO A 7 57.21 21.27 20.46
CA PRO A 7 55.89 20.89 20.96
C PRO A 7 55.21 19.90 19.99
N ILE A 8 54.77 18.78 20.52
CA ILE A 8 53.94 17.78 19.80
C ILE A 8 52.52 18.39 19.68
N ALA A 9 52.16 18.74 18.47
CA ALA A 9 50.77 19.16 18.18
C ALA A 9 49.88 17.92 18.14
N PHE A 10 48.94 17.83 19.10
CA PHE A 10 47.87 16.86 19.09
C PHE A 10 46.85 17.25 17.99
N VAL A 11 46.82 16.51 16.89
CA VAL A 11 45.75 16.60 15.90
C VAL A 11 44.56 15.79 16.40
N ALA A 12 43.57 16.45 16.94
CA ALA A 12 42.30 15.83 17.28
C ALA A 12 41.51 15.57 16.00
N VAL A 13 41.46 14.31 15.55
CA VAL A 13 40.57 13.88 14.46
C VAL A 13 39.16 13.78 15.01
N VAL A 14 38.35 14.80 14.72
CA VAL A 14 36.91 14.78 14.99
C VAL A 14 36.24 13.90 13.94
N LEU A 15 36.00 12.63 14.26
CA LEU A 15 35.15 11.74 13.49
C LEU A 15 33.70 12.22 13.61
N LEU A 16 33.24 13.01 12.64
CA LEU A 16 31.86 13.37 12.47
C LEU A 16 31.11 12.11 11.97
N ALA A 17 30.53 11.35 12.89
CA ALA A 17 29.62 10.26 12.54
C ALA A 17 28.37 10.87 11.87
N TYR A 18 28.36 10.91 10.53
CA TYR A 18 27.12 11.16 9.78
C TYR A 18 26.17 10.02 10.08
N ARG A 19 25.26 10.25 11.02
CA ARG A 19 24.03 9.42 11.09
C ARG A 19 23.29 9.69 9.79
N LEU A 20 23.24 8.68 8.92
CA LEU A 20 22.27 8.62 7.82
C LEU A 20 20.87 8.56 8.47
N GLY A 21 20.36 9.72 8.90
CA GLY A 21 18.98 9.86 9.28
C GLY A 21 18.13 9.64 8.04
N ALA A 22 17.15 8.75 8.11
CA ALA A 22 16.14 8.66 7.08
C ALA A 22 15.60 10.07 6.83
N ILE A 23 15.57 10.50 5.57
CA ILE A 23 14.98 11.79 5.17
C ILE A 23 13.52 11.72 5.65
N PRO A 24 13.05 12.65 6.49
CA PRO A 24 11.67 12.63 6.95
C PRO A 24 10.76 12.70 5.72
N GLU A 25 9.83 11.77 5.64
CA GLU A 25 8.78 11.78 4.62
C GLU A 25 8.04 13.12 4.69
N SER A 26 7.75 13.74 3.54
CA SER A 26 7.07 15.05 3.56
C SER A 26 5.69 14.89 4.21
N SER A 27 5.22 15.94 4.92
CA SER A 27 3.90 15.95 5.56
C SER A 27 2.78 15.55 4.60
N ASP A 28 2.89 15.94 3.33
CA ASP A 28 1.89 15.65 2.30
C ASP A 28 1.85 14.16 1.97
N VAL A 29 3.00 13.48 1.92
CA VAL A 29 3.08 12.03 1.66
C VAL A 29 2.46 11.24 2.81
N VAL A 30 2.70 11.67 4.06
CA VAL A 30 2.06 11.05 5.25
C VAL A 30 0.54 11.17 5.16
N VAL A 31 0.01 12.35 4.85
CA VAL A 31 -1.43 12.58 4.69
C VAL A 31 -2.02 11.71 3.57
N ILE A 32 -1.33 11.62 2.43
CA ILE A 32 -1.77 10.76 1.32
C ILE A 32 -1.77 9.28 1.76
N LYS A 33 -0.73 8.82 2.45
CA LYS A 33 -0.64 7.44 2.97
C LYS A 33 -1.84 7.10 3.85
N GLU A 34 -2.16 7.95 4.82
CA GLU A 34 -3.31 7.76 5.70
C GLU A 34 -4.63 7.75 4.93
N GLN A 35 -4.79 8.64 3.95
CA GLN A 35 -5.98 8.69 3.10
C GLN A 35 -6.15 7.39 2.29
N LEU A 36 -5.10 6.89 1.66
CA LEU A 36 -5.16 5.67 0.86
C LEU A 36 -5.36 4.42 1.72
N ILE A 37 -4.73 4.33 2.90
CA ILE A 37 -4.98 3.26 3.88
C ILE A 37 -6.46 3.26 4.31
N LYS A 38 -7.04 4.43 4.52
CA LYS A 38 -8.46 4.55 4.85
C LYS A 38 -9.35 4.04 3.73
N LEU A 39 -9.04 4.38 2.47
CA LEU A 39 -9.77 3.89 1.31
C LEU A 39 -9.70 2.36 1.19
N GLU A 40 -8.51 1.76 1.38
CA GLU A 40 -8.37 0.29 1.40
C GLU A 40 -9.19 -0.37 2.50
N LYS A 41 -9.13 0.15 3.73
CA LYS A 41 -9.95 -0.38 4.83
C LYS A 41 -11.45 -0.29 4.52
N GLN A 42 -11.88 0.78 3.87
CA GLN A 42 -13.27 0.94 3.43
C GLN A 42 -13.63 -0.05 2.32
N SER A 43 -12.72 -0.31 1.36
CA SER A 43 -12.97 -1.28 0.30
C SER A 43 -13.11 -2.72 0.84
N TRP A 44 -12.30 -3.09 1.82
CA TRP A 44 -12.41 -4.38 2.49
C TRP A 44 -13.70 -4.53 3.31
N GLU A 45 -14.15 -3.46 3.97
CA GLU A 45 -15.44 -3.47 4.66
C GLU A 45 -16.59 -3.52 3.65
N ALA A 46 -16.51 -2.80 2.53
CA ALA A 46 -17.46 -2.87 1.43
C ALA A 46 -17.49 -4.28 0.78
N TRP A 47 -16.33 -4.92 0.61
CA TRP A 47 -16.21 -6.31 0.18
C TRP A 47 -16.97 -7.26 1.11
N LYS A 48 -16.71 -7.17 2.40
CA LYS A 48 -17.39 -7.97 3.42
C LYS A 48 -18.90 -7.79 3.43
N ASN A 49 -19.37 -6.56 3.19
CA ASN A 49 -20.78 -6.21 3.20
C ASN A 49 -21.47 -6.34 1.83
N ARG A 50 -20.75 -6.77 0.78
CA ARG A 50 -21.24 -6.88 -0.60
C ARG A 50 -21.73 -5.54 -1.16
N ASP A 51 -21.05 -4.45 -0.80
CA ASP A 51 -21.40 -3.10 -1.26
C ASP A 51 -20.77 -2.81 -2.63
N GLY A 52 -21.38 -3.35 -3.70
CA GLY A 52 -20.97 -3.07 -5.08
C GLY A 52 -21.03 -1.57 -5.43
N LYS A 53 -21.92 -0.80 -4.76
CA LYS A 53 -22.03 0.63 -5.00
C LYS A 53 -20.77 1.37 -4.55
N PHE A 54 -20.17 0.99 -3.42
CA PHE A 54 -18.89 1.53 -3.01
C PHE A 54 -17.81 1.31 -4.10
N PHE A 55 -17.73 0.10 -4.66
CA PHE A 55 -16.78 -0.21 -5.72
C PHE A 55 -17.04 0.56 -7.01
N GLN A 56 -18.31 0.87 -7.33
CA GLN A 56 -18.63 1.73 -8.48
C GLN A 56 -18.00 3.13 -8.35
N ASP A 57 -17.88 3.66 -7.14
CA ASP A 57 -17.31 4.99 -6.84
C ASP A 57 -15.82 4.97 -6.54
N PHE A 58 -15.30 3.84 -6.05
CA PHE A 58 -13.91 3.62 -5.63
C PHE A 58 -12.97 3.30 -6.80
N LEU A 59 -13.44 2.48 -7.75
CA LEU A 59 -12.65 2.06 -8.89
C LEU A 59 -12.71 3.11 -10.01
N SER A 60 -11.57 3.32 -10.70
CA SER A 60 -11.55 4.13 -11.92
C SER A 60 -12.24 3.39 -13.08
N ASP A 61 -12.66 4.11 -14.13
CA ASP A 61 -13.32 3.49 -15.28
C ASP A 61 -12.36 2.59 -16.09
N ASP A 62 -11.07 2.85 -16.00
CA ASP A 62 -9.98 2.07 -16.60
C ASP A 62 -9.34 1.07 -15.61
N HIS A 63 -10.04 0.74 -14.52
CA HIS A 63 -9.57 -0.19 -13.51
C HIS A 63 -9.30 -1.59 -14.07
N VAL A 64 -8.21 -2.19 -13.60
CA VAL A 64 -7.85 -3.59 -13.84
C VAL A 64 -7.57 -4.28 -12.52
N GLU A 65 -8.23 -5.40 -12.28
CA GLU A 65 -7.86 -6.32 -11.19
C GLU A 65 -7.14 -7.55 -11.77
N VAL A 66 -6.01 -7.91 -11.15
CA VAL A 66 -5.28 -9.15 -11.44
C VAL A 66 -5.49 -10.09 -10.27
N GLY A 67 -6.57 -10.85 -10.35
CA GLY A 67 -6.93 -11.84 -9.34
C GLY A 67 -6.44 -13.25 -9.67
N PHE A 68 -6.75 -14.20 -8.80
CA PHE A 68 -6.38 -15.63 -8.98
C PHE A 68 -7.06 -16.27 -10.20
N GLY A 69 -8.17 -15.72 -10.67
CA GLY A 69 -8.91 -16.17 -11.84
C GLY A 69 -8.51 -15.50 -13.16
N GLY A 70 -7.60 -14.53 -13.13
CA GLY A 70 -7.20 -13.73 -14.29
C GLY A 70 -7.51 -12.25 -14.14
N PHE A 71 -7.80 -11.59 -15.26
CA PHE A 71 -8.09 -10.15 -15.29
C PHE A 71 -9.59 -9.90 -15.15
N SER A 72 -9.93 -8.83 -14.42
CA SER A 72 -11.30 -8.32 -14.32
C SER A 72 -11.29 -6.80 -14.44
N ASN A 73 -12.34 -6.26 -15.07
CA ASN A 73 -12.59 -4.82 -15.17
C ASN A 73 -13.53 -4.33 -14.07
N LYS A 74 -13.70 -3.01 -13.97
CA LYS A 74 -14.58 -2.37 -12.98
C LYS A 74 -15.99 -2.97 -12.94
N ALA A 75 -16.65 -3.16 -14.09
CA ALA A 75 -18.04 -3.64 -14.14
C ALA A 75 -18.15 -5.08 -13.60
N GLU A 76 -17.18 -5.92 -13.92
CA GLU A 76 -17.10 -7.29 -13.41
C GLU A 76 -16.89 -7.32 -11.89
N ILE A 77 -15.98 -6.48 -11.36
CA ILE A 77 -15.74 -6.38 -9.91
C ILE A 77 -16.98 -5.87 -9.17
N VAL A 78 -17.59 -4.80 -9.65
CA VAL A 78 -18.84 -4.26 -9.05
C VAL A 78 -19.92 -5.32 -8.98
N SER A 79 -20.13 -6.07 -10.07
CA SER A 79 -21.09 -7.16 -10.14
C SER A 79 -20.74 -8.31 -9.20
N PHE A 80 -19.47 -8.70 -9.19
CA PHE A 80 -18.97 -9.79 -8.36
C PHE A 80 -19.09 -9.49 -6.86
N VAL A 81 -18.65 -8.29 -6.44
CA VAL A 81 -18.76 -7.85 -5.04
C VAL A 81 -20.21 -7.80 -4.59
N GLY A 82 -21.11 -7.28 -5.42
CA GLY A 82 -22.55 -7.21 -5.10
C GLY A 82 -23.27 -8.56 -5.08
N SER A 83 -22.59 -9.63 -5.51
CA SER A 83 -23.19 -10.97 -5.59
C SER A 83 -23.06 -11.76 -4.28
N PRO A 84 -23.90 -12.79 -4.04
CA PRO A 84 -23.80 -13.65 -2.87
C PRO A 84 -22.76 -14.79 -3.03
N VAL A 85 -21.88 -14.72 -4.05
CA VAL A 85 -20.92 -15.81 -4.35
C VAL A 85 -19.89 -15.98 -3.25
N CYS A 86 -19.49 -14.89 -2.59
CA CYS A 86 -18.48 -14.90 -1.54
C CYS A 86 -19.07 -14.59 -0.16
N THR A 87 -18.43 -15.15 0.86
CA THR A 87 -18.67 -14.82 2.26
C THR A 87 -17.33 -14.50 2.91
N VAL A 88 -17.16 -13.26 3.34
CA VAL A 88 -16.00 -12.78 4.09
C VAL A 88 -16.33 -12.83 5.58
N LYS A 89 -15.74 -13.74 6.32
CA LYS A 89 -15.95 -13.86 7.78
C LYS A 89 -15.11 -12.85 8.53
N SER A 90 -13.82 -12.77 8.18
CA SER A 90 -12.87 -11.83 8.78
C SER A 90 -11.76 -11.47 7.83
N TYR A 91 -11.11 -10.34 8.10
CA TYR A 91 -9.88 -9.92 7.43
C TYR A 91 -9.01 -9.09 8.37
N GLN A 92 -7.72 -9.04 8.08
CA GLN A 92 -6.72 -8.21 8.73
C GLN A 92 -5.83 -7.59 7.67
N LEU A 93 -5.54 -6.30 7.81
CA LEU A 93 -4.66 -5.54 6.91
C LEU A 93 -3.54 -4.92 7.74
N ASP A 94 -2.31 -5.19 7.37
CA ASP A 94 -1.13 -4.68 8.05
C ASP A 94 0.04 -4.42 7.09
N GLN A 95 1.17 -3.93 7.60
CA GLN A 95 2.40 -3.70 6.85
C GLN A 95 2.21 -2.78 5.63
N PHE A 96 1.47 -1.69 5.81
CA PHE A 96 1.23 -0.72 4.73
C PHE A 96 2.48 0.07 4.38
N GLU A 97 2.83 0.07 3.08
CA GLU A 97 3.89 0.88 2.50
C GLU A 97 3.36 1.69 1.33
N LEU A 98 3.70 2.98 1.28
CA LEU A 98 3.34 3.88 0.19
C LEU A 98 4.58 4.26 -0.61
N LYS A 99 4.46 4.23 -1.94
CA LYS A 99 5.41 4.83 -2.86
C LYS A 99 4.69 5.80 -3.79
N MET A 100 5.00 7.09 -3.68
CA MET A 100 4.59 8.06 -4.68
C MET A 100 5.40 7.84 -5.95
N LEU A 101 4.73 7.61 -7.08
CA LEU A 101 5.37 7.49 -8.40
C LEU A 101 5.47 8.86 -9.07
N ASP A 102 4.47 9.70 -8.85
CA ASP A 102 4.44 11.13 -9.13
C ASP A 102 3.43 11.83 -8.20
N LYS A 103 3.15 13.13 -8.42
CA LYS A 103 2.22 13.91 -7.57
C LYS A 103 0.77 13.40 -7.59
N ASN A 104 0.39 12.61 -8.60
CA ASN A 104 -0.96 12.13 -8.82
C ASN A 104 -1.06 10.60 -8.91
N THR A 105 0.06 9.88 -8.74
CA THR A 105 0.12 8.43 -8.87
C THR A 105 0.83 7.83 -7.68
N ALA A 106 0.18 6.90 -6.99
CA ALA A 106 0.67 6.29 -5.77
C ALA A 106 0.46 4.78 -5.80
N LEU A 107 1.50 4.02 -5.44
CA LEU A 107 1.43 2.59 -5.20
C LEU A 107 1.37 2.36 -3.68
N LEU A 108 0.27 1.79 -3.21
CA LEU A 108 0.12 1.30 -1.85
C LEU A 108 0.28 -0.22 -1.85
N THR A 109 1.18 -0.74 -1.05
CA THR A 109 1.34 -2.17 -0.84
C THR A 109 1.05 -2.52 0.62
N TYR A 110 0.48 -3.69 0.86
CA TYR A 110 0.21 -4.15 2.21
C TYR A 110 0.04 -5.67 2.26
N ARG A 111 0.09 -6.22 3.46
CA ARG A 111 -0.25 -7.61 3.70
C ARG A 111 -1.71 -7.70 4.10
N GLU A 112 -2.42 -8.64 3.50
CA GLU A 112 -3.75 -9.05 3.93
C GLU A 112 -3.75 -10.48 4.47
N ALA A 113 -4.66 -10.76 5.39
CA ALA A 113 -5.04 -12.09 5.79
C ALA A 113 -6.56 -12.14 5.92
N GLN A 114 -7.21 -13.14 5.30
CA GLN A 114 -8.66 -13.23 5.26
C GLN A 114 -9.17 -14.66 5.45
N ASP A 115 -10.35 -14.79 6.07
CA ASP A 115 -11.18 -16.00 6.04
C ASP A 115 -12.37 -15.74 5.13
N THR A 116 -12.17 -16.04 3.85
CA THR A 116 -13.16 -15.81 2.78
C THR A 116 -13.37 -17.07 1.97
N VAL A 117 -14.60 -17.34 1.66
CA VAL A 117 -15.00 -18.48 0.81
C VAL A 117 -15.83 -17.94 -0.38
N CYS A 118 -15.32 -18.17 -1.61
CA CYS A 118 -15.99 -17.91 -2.89
C CYS A 118 -16.09 -19.22 -3.65
N ARG A 119 -17.08 -20.09 -3.38
CA ARG A 119 -17.13 -21.51 -3.77
C ARG A 119 -16.00 -22.34 -3.15
N ASN A 120 -14.77 -21.85 -3.23
CA ASN A 120 -13.59 -22.40 -2.57
C ASN A 120 -12.97 -21.37 -1.62
N PRO A 121 -12.19 -21.79 -0.61
CA PRO A 121 -11.40 -20.85 0.19
C PRO A 121 -10.52 -19.97 -0.71
N VAL A 122 -10.50 -18.68 -0.42
CA VAL A 122 -9.61 -17.74 -1.12
C VAL A 122 -8.19 -17.88 -0.54
N PRO A 123 -7.13 -17.89 -1.38
CA PRO A 123 -5.76 -17.89 -0.88
C PRO A 123 -5.49 -16.76 0.11
N SER A 124 -4.80 -17.09 1.20
CA SER A 124 -4.48 -16.17 2.29
C SER A 124 -3.36 -16.76 3.17
N PRO A 125 -2.39 -15.95 3.67
CA PRO A 125 -2.28 -14.52 3.45
C PRO A 125 -1.71 -14.14 2.07
N CYS A 126 -1.94 -12.89 1.65
CA CYS A 126 -1.39 -12.36 0.39
C CYS A 126 -0.66 -11.02 0.61
N TRP A 127 0.29 -10.71 -0.28
CA TRP A 127 0.71 -9.36 -0.55
C TRP A 127 -0.25 -8.73 -1.55
N VAL A 128 -0.62 -7.50 -1.28
CA VAL A 128 -1.50 -6.69 -2.14
C VAL A 128 -0.71 -5.53 -2.73
N SER A 129 -0.97 -5.24 -3.99
CA SER A 129 -0.52 -4.04 -4.71
C SER A 129 -1.74 -3.29 -5.22
N SER A 130 -1.96 -2.08 -4.70
CA SER A 130 -3.04 -1.19 -5.10
C SER A 130 -2.45 0.08 -5.71
N LEU A 131 -2.66 0.30 -7.00
CA LEU A 131 -2.25 1.52 -7.67
C LEU A 131 -3.40 2.52 -7.68
N TYR A 132 -3.10 3.72 -7.23
CA TYR A 132 -4.04 4.83 -7.18
C TYR A 132 -3.62 5.94 -8.14
N MET A 133 -4.60 6.53 -8.81
CA MET A 133 -4.41 7.78 -9.56
C MET A 133 -5.40 8.84 -9.09
N LYS A 134 -4.90 10.06 -8.94
CA LYS A 134 -5.74 11.22 -8.62
C LYS A 134 -6.44 11.71 -9.88
N ARG A 135 -7.77 11.69 -9.86
CA ARG A 135 -8.65 12.18 -10.93
C ARG A 135 -9.49 13.35 -10.37
N GLY A 136 -9.17 14.58 -10.76
CA GLY A 136 -9.70 15.75 -10.07
C GLY A 136 -9.22 15.77 -8.61
N ASP A 137 -10.15 15.84 -7.67
CA ASP A 137 -9.84 15.87 -6.23
C ASP A 137 -9.91 14.49 -5.55
N ARG A 138 -10.14 13.41 -6.32
CA ARG A 138 -10.34 12.06 -5.78
C ARG A 138 -9.20 11.13 -6.17
N TRP A 139 -8.76 10.32 -5.21
CA TRP A 139 -7.95 9.15 -5.48
C TRP A 139 -8.86 7.98 -5.87
N LEU A 140 -8.63 7.39 -7.04
CA LEU A 140 -9.34 6.22 -7.54
C LEU A 140 -8.37 5.06 -7.69
N ASN A 141 -8.80 3.85 -7.36
CA ASN A 141 -8.01 2.64 -7.59
C ASN A 141 -8.04 2.28 -9.07
N VAL A 142 -6.86 2.19 -9.70
CA VAL A 142 -6.71 1.88 -11.14
C VAL A 142 -6.17 0.48 -11.38
N LEU A 143 -5.50 -0.11 -10.38
CA LEU A 143 -5.07 -1.50 -10.41
C LEU A 143 -5.10 -2.09 -9.00
N TYR A 144 -5.56 -3.32 -8.91
CA TYR A 144 -5.47 -4.15 -7.72
C TYR A 144 -4.91 -5.52 -8.09
N GLN A 145 -3.96 -6.01 -7.29
CA GLN A 145 -3.37 -7.33 -7.46
C GLN A 145 -3.07 -7.98 -6.13
N GLN A 146 -3.32 -9.30 -6.05
CA GLN A 146 -2.94 -10.14 -4.92
C GLN A 146 -1.90 -11.18 -5.34
N THR A 147 -0.95 -11.46 -4.44
CA THR A 147 0.04 -12.52 -4.59
C THR A 147 0.10 -13.33 -3.31
N GLU A 148 -0.20 -14.61 -3.39
CA GLU A 148 -0.19 -15.51 -2.24
C GLU A 148 1.21 -15.62 -1.63
N ILE A 149 1.28 -15.61 -0.29
CA ILE A 149 2.52 -15.78 0.47
C ILE A 149 2.69 -17.28 0.75
N HIS A 150 3.60 -17.91 0.03
CA HIS A 150 4.00 -19.30 0.31
C HIS A 150 5.05 -19.33 1.42
N LYS A 151 4.92 -20.32 2.32
CA LYS A 151 5.88 -20.61 3.39
C LYS A 151 7.00 -21.50 2.88
#